data_649d1206d2523c2d38a6b206fdbbede6
#
_entry.id   649d1206d2523c2d38a6b206fdbbede6
#
_cell.length_a   1.000
_cell.length_b   1.000
_cell.length_c   1.000
_cell.angle_alpha   90.00
_cell.angle_beta   90.00
_cell.angle_gamma   90.00
#
_symmetry.space_group_name_H-M   'P 1'
#
loop_
_entity.id
_entity.type
_entity.pdbx_description
1 polymer ?
#
loop_
_entity_poly.entity_id
_entity_poly.type
_entity_poly.pdbx_seq_one_letter_code
_entity_poly.pdbx_strand_id
1 'polypeptide(L)'
;MLSPMHEWALADAVIEATAAALGARDPSCLRAVTVRIGELQAIDREIFQFALTTMLEERPFCGAVYRMETEAAAFLCASCGKEWTLPQTLGLTDETREAIHFLPEAAHAFVRCPQCESPDYHLQRGRGVSISSIELEASGACM
;
A
#
# COMPACT_ATOMS: atom_id res chain seq x y z
N MET A 1 13.35 1.03 13.82
CA MET A 1 13.40 0.09 12.68
C MET A 1 12.25 -0.90 12.79
N LEU A 2 11.54 -1.12 11.72
CA LEU A 2 10.47 -2.10 11.70
C LEU A 2 11.04 -3.52 11.67
N SER A 3 10.38 -4.43 12.37
CA SER A 3 10.72 -5.85 12.32
C SER A 3 10.42 -6.42 10.93
N PRO A 4 11.28 -7.32 10.38
CA PRO A 4 10.97 -8.01 9.13
C PRO A 4 9.62 -8.75 9.16
N MET A 5 9.13 -9.11 10.34
CA MET A 5 7.84 -9.79 10.48
C MET A 5 6.66 -8.94 10.00
N HIS A 6 6.82 -7.61 10.03
CA HIS A 6 5.79 -6.72 9.51
C HIS A 6 5.59 -6.94 8.00
N GLU A 7 6.68 -7.06 7.23
CA GLU A 7 6.63 -7.31 5.81
C GLU A 7 6.05 -8.69 5.50
N TRP A 8 6.39 -9.69 6.31
CA TRP A 8 5.85 -11.04 6.15
C TRP A 8 4.35 -11.08 6.41
N ALA A 9 3.88 -10.36 7.44
CA ALA A 9 2.44 -10.28 7.74
C ALA A 9 1.69 -9.59 6.60
N LEU A 10 2.26 -8.53 6.03
CA LEU A 10 1.65 -7.83 4.90
C LEU A 10 1.63 -8.70 3.65
N ALA A 11 2.70 -9.47 3.41
CA ALA A 11 2.75 -10.40 2.29
C ALA A 11 1.67 -11.47 2.41
N ASP A 12 1.49 -12.01 3.61
CA ASP A 12 0.43 -12.99 3.87
C ASP A 12 -0.94 -12.38 3.60
N ALA A 13 -1.19 -11.16 4.06
CA ALA A 13 -2.46 -10.48 3.83
C ALA A 13 -2.73 -10.27 2.33
N VAL A 14 -1.71 -9.92 1.56
CA VAL A 14 -1.83 -9.74 0.10
C VAL A 14 -2.18 -11.08 -0.56
N ILE A 15 -1.53 -12.17 -0.15
CA ILE A 15 -1.80 -13.49 -0.70
C ILE A 15 -3.23 -13.94 -0.38
N GLU A 16 -3.67 -13.74 0.85
CA GLU A 16 -5.04 -14.06 1.24
C GLU A 16 -6.07 -13.21 0.49
N ALA A 17 -5.76 -11.92 0.26
CA ALA A 17 -6.61 -11.04 -0.53
C ALA A 17 -6.67 -11.50 -1.99
N THR A 18 -5.56 -12.01 -2.53
CA THR A 18 -5.52 -12.58 -3.89
C THR A 18 -6.45 -13.79 -3.96
N ALA A 19 -6.37 -14.68 -2.99
CA ALA A 19 -7.22 -15.87 -2.95
C ALA A 19 -8.69 -15.48 -2.87
N ALA A 20 -9.02 -14.48 -2.05
CA ALA A 20 -10.40 -14.01 -1.92
C ALA A 20 -10.91 -13.38 -3.23
N ALA A 21 -10.05 -12.63 -3.92
CA ALA A 21 -10.41 -12.00 -5.20
C ALA A 21 -10.64 -13.04 -6.30
N LEU A 22 -9.88 -14.13 -6.29
CA LEU A 22 -10.07 -15.22 -7.25
C LEU A 22 -11.40 -15.95 -7.01
N GLY A 23 -11.80 -16.11 -5.74
CA GLY A 23 -13.01 -16.81 -5.40
C GLY A 23 -12.99 -18.25 -5.92
N ALA A 24 -14.02 -18.63 -6.67
CA ALA A 24 -14.15 -19.96 -7.23
C ALA A 24 -13.40 -20.17 -8.56
N ARG A 25 -12.71 -19.14 -9.05
CA ARG A 25 -11.97 -19.26 -10.32
C ARG A 25 -10.77 -20.17 -10.16
N ASP A 26 -10.36 -20.77 -11.27
CA ASP A 26 -9.17 -21.61 -11.28
C ASP A 26 -7.94 -20.74 -10.97
N PRO A 27 -7.19 -21.04 -9.91
CA PRO A 27 -6.01 -20.26 -9.56
C PRO A 27 -4.94 -20.20 -10.67
N SER A 28 -4.89 -21.20 -11.55
CA SER A 28 -3.92 -21.22 -12.65
C SER A 28 -4.21 -20.14 -13.69
N CYS A 29 -5.37 -19.51 -13.65
CA CYS A 29 -5.75 -18.44 -14.56
C CYS A 29 -5.20 -17.08 -14.15
N LEU A 30 -4.67 -16.96 -12.95
CA LEU A 30 -4.12 -15.70 -12.47
C LEU A 30 -2.79 -15.41 -13.15
N ARG A 31 -2.70 -14.27 -13.82
CA ARG A 31 -1.49 -13.85 -14.53
C ARG A 31 -0.70 -12.81 -13.77
N ALA A 32 -1.37 -11.82 -13.22
CA ALA A 32 -0.69 -10.73 -12.53
C ALA A 32 -1.58 -10.13 -11.44
N VAL A 33 -0.93 -9.63 -10.41
CA VAL A 33 -1.57 -8.90 -9.32
C VAL A 33 -0.81 -7.59 -9.16
N THR A 34 -1.52 -6.48 -9.09
CA THR A 34 -0.91 -5.19 -8.78
C THR A 34 -1.17 -4.87 -7.33
N VAL A 35 -0.08 -4.72 -6.58
CA VAL A 35 -0.11 -4.40 -5.15
C VAL A 35 0.14 -2.90 -5.01
N ARG A 36 -0.76 -2.23 -4.32
CA ARG A 36 -0.66 -0.80 -4.07
C ARG A 36 -0.12 -0.57 -2.67
N ILE A 37 1.01 0.14 -2.58
CA ILE A 37 1.67 0.43 -1.31
C ILE A 37 1.56 1.93 -1.07
N GLY A 38 0.97 2.33 0.06
CA GLY A 38 0.83 3.73 0.40
C GLY A 38 2.17 4.43 0.60
N GLU A 39 2.25 5.67 0.14
CA GLU A 39 3.47 6.47 0.25
C GLU A 39 3.95 6.60 1.69
N LEU A 40 3.02 6.65 2.64
CA LEU A 40 3.35 6.77 4.06
C LEU A 40 3.54 5.42 4.76
N GLN A 41 3.32 4.32 4.05
CA GLN A 41 3.49 3.00 4.65
C GLN A 41 4.97 2.67 4.79
N ALA A 42 5.42 2.49 6.03
CA ALA A 42 6.80 2.11 6.31
C ALA A 42 6.98 0.62 6.03
N ILE A 43 7.68 0.30 4.94
CA ILE A 43 7.86 -1.08 4.51
C ILE A 43 9.19 -1.18 3.73
N ASP A 44 9.93 -2.26 3.98
CA ASP A 44 11.09 -2.59 3.18
C ASP A 44 10.62 -3.41 1.98
N ARG A 45 10.67 -2.82 0.79
CA ARG A 45 10.14 -3.47 -0.42
C ARG A 45 10.89 -4.74 -0.80
N GLU A 46 12.19 -4.81 -0.55
CA GLU A 46 12.96 -6.02 -0.83
C GLU A 46 12.54 -7.16 0.07
N ILE A 47 12.38 -6.89 1.36
CA ILE A 47 11.92 -7.91 2.31
C ILE A 47 10.50 -8.35 1.98
N PHE A 48 9.62 -7.40 1.66
CA PHE A 48 8.25 -7.69 1.29
C PHE A 48 8.19 -8.56 0.04
N GLN A 49 8.97 -8.23 -0.99
CA GLN A 49 9.01 -9.00 -2.23
C GLN A 49 9.56 -10.40 -2.00
N PHE A 50 10.59 -10.52 -1.16
CA PHE A 50 11.15 -11.82 -0.81
C PHE A 50 10.11 -12.67 -0.06
N ALA A 51 9.38 -12.07 0.87
CA ALA A 51 8.33 -12.76 1.61
C ALA A 51 7.21 -13.24 0.67
N LEU A 52 6.77 -12.38 -0.26
CA LEU A 52 5.77 -12.76 -1.25
C LEU A 52 6.23 -13.95 -2.08
N THR A 53 7.45 -13.88 -2.62
CA THR A 53 8.00 -14.94 -3.44
C THR A 53 8.08 -16.27 -2.68
N THR A 54 8.55 -16.21 -1.44
CA THR A 54 8.70 -17.40 -0.61
C THR A 54 7.35 -18.04 -0.29
N MET A 55 6.36 -17.22 0.10
CA MET A 55 5.04 -17.71 0.47
C MET A 55 4.25 -18.22 -0.73
N LEU A 56 4.47 -17.62 -1.91
CA LEU A 56 3.78 -18.02 -3.13
C LEU A 56 4.20 -19.40 -3.64
N GLU A 57 5.39 -19.87 -3.29
CA GLU A 57 5.88 -21.18 -3.74
C GLU A 57 4.93 -22.32 -3.38
N GLU A 58 4.17 -22.17 -2.29
CA GLU A 58 3.24 -23.18 -1.82
C GLU A 58 1.81 -22.96 -2.28
N ARG A 59 1.58 -21.92 -3.10
CA ARG A 59 0.23 -21.57 -3.54
C ARG A 59 -0.01 -22.01 -4.98
N PRO A 60 -1.27 -22.34 -5.34
CA PRO A 60 -1.59 -22.79 -6.69
C PRO A 60 -1.48 -21.71 -7.75
N PHE A 61 -1.35 -20.44 -7.35
CA PHE A 61 -1.15 -19.32 -8.28
C PHE A 61 0.28 -18.78 -8.24
N CYS A 62 1.24 -19.62 -7.95
CA CYS A 62 2.65 -19.22 -7.79
C CYS A 62 3.29 -18.69 -9.08
N GLY A 63 2.71 -18.97 -10.24
CA GLY A 63 3.21 -18.43 -11.52
C GLY A 63 2.78 -17.00 -11.81
N ALA A 64 1.94 -16.40 -10.99
CA ALA A 64 1.48 -15.03 -11.20
C ALA A 64 2.59 -14.03 -10.92
N VAL A 65 2.58 -12.93 -11.69
CA VAL A 65 3.53 -11.83 -11.49
C VAL A 65 2.91 -10.82 -10.51
N TYR A 66 3.65 -10.46 -9.48
CA TYR A 66 3.22 -9.44 -8.53
C TYR A 66 3.95 -8.13 -8.82
N ARG A 67 3.20 -7.12 -9.21
CA ARG A 67 3.72 -5.79 -9.50
C ARG A 67 3.41 -4.87 -8.33
N MET A 68 4.32 -3.96 -8.04
CA MET A 68 4.14 -2.99 -6.96
C MET A 68 4.01 -1.59 -7.53
N GLU A 69 3.03 -0.84 -7.02
CA GLU A 69 2.89 0.57 -7.33
C GLU A 69 2.76 1.36 -6.04
N THR A 70 3.21 2.61 -6.05
CA THR A 70 3.10 3.49 -4.89
C THR A 70 1.84 4.34 -5.03
N GLU A 71 1.04 4.37 -3.96
CA GLU A 71 -0.11 5.27 -3.89
C GLU A 71 0.32 6.54 -3.16
N ALA A 72 0.24 7.67 -3.86
CA ALA A 72 0.60 8.95 -3.27
C ALA A 72 -0.31 9.30 -2.09
N ALA A 73 0.28 9.85 -1.04
CA ALA A 73 -0.49 10.33 0.11
C ALA A 73 -1.31 11.55 -0.27
N ALA A 74 -2.56 11.59 0.19
CA ALA A 74 -3.44 12.73 -0.01
C ALA A 74 -4.15 13.04 1.29
N PHE A 75 -4.15 14.33 1.65
CA PHE A 75 -4.72 14.85 2.89
C PHE A 75 -5.93 15.70 2.59
N LEU A 76 -6.91 15.70 3.51
CA LEU A 76 -8.10 16.54 3.43
C LEU A 76 -8.27 17.30 4.74
N CYS A 77 -8.24 18.62 4.68
CA CYS A 77 -8.46 19.46 5.85
C CYS A 77 -9.91 19.38 6.31
N ALA A 78 -10.11 19.05 7.59
CA ALA A 78 -11.46 19.02 8.17
C ALA A 78 -12.03 20.43 8.39
N SER A 79 -11.17 21.44 8.49
CA SER A 79 -11.60 22.82 8.77
C SER A 79 -11.96 23.59 7.51
N CYS A 80 -11.17 23.51 6.44
CA CYS A 80 -11.41 24.32 5.24
C CYS A 80 -11.68 23.51 3.97
N GLY A 81 -11.59 22.18 4.03
CA GLY A 81 -11.84 21.32 2.89
C GLY A 81 -10.73 21.24 1.84
N LYS A 82 -9.57 21.84 2.12
CA LYS A 82 -8.44 21.79 1.19
C LYS A 82 -7.88 20.37 1.11
N GLU A 83 -7.63 19.90 -0.12
CA GLU A 83 -6.89 18.68 -0.36
C GLU A 83 -5.47 19.04 -0.75
N TRP A 84 -4.50 18.26 -0.27
CA TRP A 84 -3.09 18.46 -0.67
C TRP A 84 -2.32 17.15 -0.59
N THR A 85 -1.15 17.17 -1.23
CA THR A 85 -0.25 16.02 -1.27
C THR A 85 0.99 16.30 -0.41
N LEU A 86 1.82 15.29 -0.20
CA LEU A 86 3.02 15.42 0.62
C LEU A 86 3.95 16.54 0.14
N PRO A 87 4.28 16.66 -1.16
CA PRO A 87 5.13 17.75 -1.63
C PRO A 87 4.57 19.14 -1.39
N GLN A 88 3.26 19.29 -1.24
CA GLN A 88 2.60 20.57 -0.98
C GLN A 88 2.58 20.94 0.50
N THR A 89 3.05 20.04 1.36
CA THR A 89 3.02 20.23 2.80
C THR A 89 4.04 21.27 3.24
N LEU A 90 3.60 22.23 4.04
CA LEU A 90 4.49 23.28 4.58
C LEU A 90 5.35 22.73 5.71
N GLY A 91 6.61 23.17 5.75
CA GLY A 91 7.52 22.84 6.85
C GLY A 91 7.96 21.39 6.89
N LEU A 92 7.80 20.64 5.82
CA LEU A 92 8.18 19.24 5.78
C LEU A 92 9.69 19.12 5.59
N THR A 93 10.38 18.65 6.64
CA THR A 93 11.83 18.38 6.59
C THR A 93 12.05 16.90 6.30
N ASP A 94 13.31 16.54 5.97
CA ASP A 94 13.65 15.14 5.76
C ASP A 94 13.41 14.30 7.02
N GLU A 95 13.72 14.85 8.19
CA GLU A 95 13.48 14.16 9.46
C GLU A 95 12.00 13.94 9.72
N THR A 96 11.18 14.95 9.44
CA THR A 96 9.74 14.86 9.59
C THR A 96 9.15 13.83 8.62
N ARG A 97 9.63 13.85 7.38
CA ARG A 97 9.20 12.91 6.35
C ARG A 97 9.51 11.47 6.78
N GLU A 98 10.71 11.26 7.31
CA GLU A 98 11.11 9.93 7.78
C GLU A 98 10.26 9.47 8.95
N ALA A 99 9.95 10.36 9.88
CA ALA A 99 9.09 10.04 11.03
C ALA A 99 7.69 9.63 10.56
N ILE A 100 7.15 10.32 9.57
CA ILE A 100 5.83 10.00 8.99
C ILE A 100 5.84 8.65 8.29
N HIS A 101 6.92 8.35 7.56
CA HIS A 101 7.07 7.04 6.91
C HIS A 101 7.14 5.90 7.92
N PHE A 102 7.82 6.15 9.04
CA PHE A 102 7.95 5.16 10.10
C PHE A 102 6.63 4.94 10.86
N LEU A 103 5.92 6.03 11.13
CA LEU A 103 4.64 6.01 11.85
C LEU A 103 3.72 7.03 11.22
N PRO A 104 2.82 6.61 10.30
CA PRO A 104 1.95 7.56 9.58
C PRO A 104 1.11 8.45 10.49
N GLU A 105 0.73 7.98 11.68
CA GLU A 105 -0.01 8.77 12.66
C GLU A 105 0.78 9.99 13.15
N ALA A 106 2.11 9.95 13.05
CA ALA A 106 2.96 11.08 13.42
C ALA A 106 2.72 12.30 12.52
N ALA A 107 2.08 12.11 11.36
CA ALA A 107 1.76 13.23 10.48
C ALA A 107 0.98 14.32 11.20
N HIS A 108 0.07 13.95 12.12
CA HIS A 108 -0.72 14.93 12.86
C HIS A 108 0.12 15.83 13.77
N ALA A 109 1.32 15.41 14.12
CA ALA A 109 2.24 16.21 14.93
C ALA A 109 3.04 17.22 14.09
N PHE A 110 3.25 16.93 12.81
CA PHE A 110 4.17 17.69 11.97
C PHE A 110 3.53 18.38 10.77
N VAL A 111 2.42 17.84 10.28
CA VAL A 111 1.78 18.31 9.06
C VAL A 111 0.60 19.21 9.39
N ARG A 112 0.47 20.32 8.66
CA ARG A 112 -0.64 21.25 8.82
C ARG A 112 -1.18 21.61 7.45
N CYS A 113 -2.46 21.97 7.39
CA CYS A 113 -3.09 22.40 6.15
C CYS A 113 -2.32 23.59 5.56
N PRO A 114 -1.91 23.53 4.29
CA PRO A 114 -1.18 24.65 3.67
C PRO A 114 -2.04 25.90 3.46
N GLN A 115 -3.35 25.79 3.55
CA GLN A 115 -4.25 26.91 3.36
C GLN A 115 -4.64 27.59 4.69
N CYS A 116 -5.08 26.80 5.69
CA CYS A 116 -5.56 27.39 6.96
C CYS A 116 -4.71 27.04 8.16
N GLU A 117 -3.65 26.26 7.98
CA GLU A 117 -2.69 25.84 8.99
C GLU A 117 -3.29 25.01 10.13
N SER A 118 -4.51 24.49 9.94
CA SER A 118 -5.15 23.61 10.91
C SER A 118 -4.42 22.26 10.99
N PRO A 119 -4.23 21.69 12.18
CA PRO A 119 -3.73 20.34 12.33
C PRO A 119 -4.84 19.29 12.20
N ASP A 120 -6.08 19.70 12.01
CA ASP A 120 -7.23 18.80 11.95
C ASP A 120 -7.51 18.41 10.49
N TYR A 121 -7.00 17.25 10.09
CA TYR A 121 -7.17 16.75 8.74
C TYR A 121 -7.22 15.22 8.75
N HIS A 122 -7.65 14.66 7.62
CA HIS A 122 -7.69 13.23 7.40
C HIS A 122 -6.72 12.82 6.31
N LEU A 123 -6.11 11.68 6.47
CA LEU A 123 -5.34 11.04 5.40
C LEU A 123 -6.32 10.24 4.54
N GLN A 124 -6.54 10.68 3.30
CA GLN A 124 -7.48 10.02 2.39
C GLN A 124 -6.88 8.79 1.72
N ARG A 125 -5.61 8.83 1.37
CA ARG A 125 -4.90 7.74 0.71
C ARG A 125 -3.42 7.83 1.04
N GLY A 126 -2.69 6.77 0.68
CA GLY A 126 -1.26 6.73 0.87
C GLY A 126 -0.83 5.96 2.10
N ARG A 127 -1.75 5.20 2.69
CA ARG A 127 -1.48 4.38 3.86
C ARG A 127 -1.90 2.94 3.58
N GLY A 128 -1.11 2.00 4.07
CA GLY A 128 -1.44 0.58 3.98
C GLY A 128 -1.01 -0.07 2.68
N VAL A 129 -1.35 -1.33 2.56
CA VAL A 129 -1.03 -2.16 1.41
C VAL A 129 -2.33 -2.82 0.95
N SER A 130 -2.61 -2.76 -0.34
CA SER A 130 -3.84 -3.35 -0.89
C SER A 130 -3.60 -3.86 -2.29
N ILE A 131 -4.56 -4.62 -2.80
CA ILE A 131 -4.55 -5.03 -4.20
C ILE A 131 -5.37 -4.01 -4.99
N SER A 132 -4.78 -3.43 -6.04
CA SER A 132 -5.50 -2.51 -6.91
C SER A 132 -6.16 -3.22 -8.08
N SER A 133 -5.56 -4.31 -8.57
CA SER A 133 -6.12 -5.06 -9.68
C SER A 133 -5.53 -6.46 -9.76
N ILE A 134 -6.28 -7.37 -10.38
CA ILE A 134 -5.78 -8.68 -10.78
C ILE A 134 -6.03 -8.84 -12.28
N GLU A 135 -5.10 -9.52 -12.93
CA GLU A 135 -5.22 -9.84 -14.35
C GLU A 135 -5.39 -11.35 -14.49
N LEU A 136 -6.43 -11.74 -15.18
CA LEU A 136 -6.74 -13.15 -15.43
C LEU A 136 -6.47 -13.47 -16.88
N GLU A 137 -6.20 -14.76 -17.16
CA GLU A 137 -6.04 -15.21 -18.51
C GLU A 137 -7.38 -15.15 -19.24
N ALA A 138 -7.35 -14.70 -20.50
CA ALA A 138 -8.56 -14.45 -21.29
C ALA A 138 -9.16 -15.72 -21.89
N SER A 139 -8.73 -16.91 -21.48
CA SER A 139 -9.28 -18.15 -22.05
C SER A 139 -10.61 -18.52 -21.38
N GLY A 140 -11.47 -19.22 -22.09
CA GLY A 140 -12.74 -19.69 -21.54
C GLY A 140 -12.59 -20.68 -20.41
N ALA A 141 -11.43 -21.32 -20.27
CA ALA A 141 -11.16 -22.26 -19.20
C ALA A 141 -11.09 -21.60 -17.82
N CYS A 142 -10.97 -20.27 -17.79
CA CYS A 142 -10.80 -19.51 -16.56
C CYS A 142 -12.08 -18.87 -16.03
N MET A 143 -13.20 -19.25 -16.57
CA MET A 143 -14.50 -18.71 -16.14
C MET A 143 -15.11 -19.50 -15.00
#